data_10cce7a262c28f330717f445c680dbc8
#
_entry.id   10cce7a262c28f330717f445c680dbc8
#
_cell.length_a   1.000
_cell.length_b   1.000
_cell.length_c   1.000
_cell.angle_alpha   90.00
_cell.angle_beta   90.00
_cell.angle_gamma   90.00
#
_symmetry.space_group_name_H-M   'P 1'
#
loop_
_entity.id
_entity.type
_entity.pdbx_description
1 polymer ?
#
loop_
_entity_poly.entity_id
_entity_poly.type
_entity_poly.pdbx_seq_one_letter_code
_entity_poly.pdbx_strand_id
1 'polypeptide(L)'
;VYKRQVYEIEGNRIRNWYYKGTAFPREYQMYLYGPGEAVSEKYRDGLILNIFNWHTTWTVEVQEDNAGWVTLPSDSNLRYEMDRRAYDFMFGDTKPEHRPTAEPESNNDHMFYYKPASESWGTVTVRASDPYGNVYTESIRNE
;
A
#
# COMPACT_ATOMS: atom_id res chain seq x y z
N VAL A 1 1.13 -2.19 -17.33
CA VAL A 1 2.29 -1.41 -16.85
C VAL A 1 3.37 -2.36 -16.44
N TYR A 2 4.45 -2.40 -17.21
CA TYR A 2 5.61 -3.21 -16.85
C TYR A 2 6.31 -2.56 -15.65
N LYS A 3 6.28 -3.23 -14.51
CA LYS A 3 7.03 -2.86 -13.31
C LYS A 3 8.28 -3.73 -13.24
N ARG A 4 9.42 -3.14 -12.92
CA ARG A 4 10.69 -3.83 -12.71
C ARG A 4 11.25 -3.48 -11.33
N GLN A 5 11.86 -4.45 -10.70
CA GLN A 5 12.73 -4.20 -9.56
C GLN A 5 14.08 -3.74 -10.07
N VAL A 6 14.61 -2.68 -9.49
CA VAL A 6 15.92 -2.13 -9.79
C VAL A 6 16.80 -2.31 -8.58
N TYR A 7 17.98 -2.91 -8.79
CA TYR A 7 19.02 -3.06 -7.78
C TYR A 7 20.21 -2.22 -8.17
N GLU A 8 20.65 -1.35 -7.27
CA GLU A 8 21.89 -0.60 -7.40
C GLU A 8 22.97 -1.34 -6.60
N ILE A 9 24.01 -1.82 -7.26
CA ILE A 9 25.05 -2.65 -6.66
C ILE A 9 26.37 -1.90 -6.71
N GLU A 10 27.06 -1.86 -5.56
CA GLU A 10 28.42 -1.36 -5.46
C GLU A 10 29.31 -2.43 -4.84
N GLY A 11 30.31 -2.88 -5.62
CA GLY A 11 31.11 -4.04 -5.26
C GLY A 11 30.25 -5.30 -5.16
N ASN A 12 30.18 -5.87 -3.97
CA ASN A 12 29.38 -7.07 -3.66
C ASN A 12 28.17 -6.78 -2.76
N ARG A 13 27.74 -5.51 -2.67
CA ARG A 13 26.65 -5.10 -1.79
C ARG A 13 25.55 -4.40 -2.59
N ILE A 14 24.30 -4.70 -2.24
CA ILE A 14 23.14 -3.92 -2.68
C ILE A 14 23.17 -2.60 -1.93
N ARG A 15 23.23 -1.50 -2.67
CA ARG A 15 23.18 -0.14 -2.14
C ARG A 15 21.78 0.42 -2.12
N ASN A 16 20.95 -0.07 -3.03
CA ASN A 16 19.59 0.39 -3.16
C ASN A 16 18.73 -0.64 -3.89
N TRP A 17 17.45 -0.63 -3.60
CA TRP A 17 16.48 -1.49 -4.24
C TRP A 17 15.12 -0.82 -4.26
N TYR A 18 14.51 -0.69 -5.42
CA TYR A 18 13.23 -0.03 -5.59
C TYR A 18 12.43 -0.56 -6.78
N TYR A 19 11.13 -0.28 -6.79
CA TYR A 19 10.27 -0.51 -7.94
C TYR A 19 10.36 0.65 -8.93
N LYS A 20 10.36 0.33 -10.22
CA LYS A 20 10.30 1.31 -11.29
C LYS A 20 9.27 0.89 -12.33
N GLY A 21 8.15 1.62 -12.38
CA GLY A 21 7.21 1.57 -13.48
C GLY A 21 7.71 2.38 -14.67
N THR A 22 7.43 1.95 -15.90
CA THR A 22 7.87 2.67 -17.11
C THR A 22 7.27 4.07 -17.22
N ALA A 23 6.04 4.25 -16.72
CA ALA A 23 5.30 5.52 -16.78
C ALA A 23 5.32 6.32 -15.46
N PHE A 24 5.98 5.81 -14.40
CA PHE A 24 5.95 6.44 -13.09
C PHE A 24 7.34 6.84 -12.62
N PRO A 25 7.48 7.91 -11.82
CA PRO A 25 8.74 8.29 -11.22
C PRO A 25 9.21 7.24 -10.20
N ARG A 26 10.50 7.33 -9.80
CA ARG A 26 11.10 6.43 -8.80
C ARG A 26 10.40 6.52 -7.44
N GLU A 27 9.93 7.71 -7.09
CA GLU A 27 9.29 8.04 -5.81
C GLU A 27 7.91 7.39 -5.66
N TYR A 28 7.32 6.93 -6.76
CA TYR A 28 6.04 6.24 -6.74
C TYR A 28 6.20 4.79 -6.26
N GLN A 29 6.26 4.62 -4.94
CA GLN A 29 6.48 3.33 -4.28
C GLN A 29 5.27 2.84 -3.49
N MET A 30 4.17 3.60 -3.44
CA MET A 30 2.95 3.19 -2.76
C MET A 30 1.71 3.79 -3.42
N TYR A 31 0.56 3.23 -3.07
CA TYR A 31 -0.75 3.78 -3.38
C TYR A 31 -1.69 3.60 -2.21
N LEU A 32 -2.49 4.62 -1.93
CA LEU A 32 -3.44 4.65 -0.83
C LEU A 32 -4.86 4.60 -1.36
N TYR A 33 -5.68 3.77 -0.75
CA TYR A 33 -7.12 3.66 -1.03
C TYR A 33 -7.89 4.19 0.17
N GLY A 34 -8.91 4.99 -0.09
CA GLY A 34 -9.80 5.57 0.91
C GLY A 34 -10.84 4.59 1.47
N PRO A 35 -11.61 5.02 2.46
CA PRO A 35 -12.74 4.26 2.94
C PRO A 35 -13.72 3.93 1.80
N GLY A 36 -14.25 2.72 1.82
CA GLY A 36 -15.15 2.21 0.76
C GLY A 36 -14.43 1.57 -0.43
N GLU A 37 -13.13 1.82 -0.64
CA GLU A 37 -12.37 1.34 -1.80
C GLU A 37 -11.79 -0.05 -1.62
N ALA A 38 -11.71 -0.60 -0.41
CA ALA A 38 -11.29 -1.98 -0.20
C ALA A 38 -12.15 -2.96 -1.00
N VAL A 39 -11.53 -3.97 -1.61
CA VAL A 39 -12.26 -5.03 -2.31
C VAL A 39 -13.03 -5.87 -1.31
N SER A 40 -12.37 -6.27 -0.21
CA SER A 40 -13.02 -6.96 0.90
C SER A 40 -13.90 -6.01 1.72
N GLU A 41 -15.15 -6.41 1.96
CA GLU A 41 -16.09 -5.64 2.79
C GLU A 41 -15.58 -5.42 4.22
N LYS A 42 -14.81 -6.36 4.73
CA LYS A 42 -14.22 -6.31 6.07
C LYS A 42 -13.36 -5.08 6.35
N TYR A 43 -12.76 -4.50 5.30
CA TYR A 43 -11.79 -3.41 5.44
C TYR A 43 -12.28 -2.08 4.85
N ARG A 44 -13.57 -1.99 4.47
CA ARG A 44 -14.14 -0.77 3.84
C ARG A 44 -14.30 0.40 4.78
N ASP A 45 -14.18 0.19 6.08
CA ASP A 45 -14.28 1.24 7.10
C ASP A 45 -12.94 1.94 7.40
N GLY A 46 -11.90 1.67 6.61
CA GLY A 46 -10.58 2.27 6.77
C GLY A 46 -9.84 2.39 5.46
N LEU A 47 -8.55 2.68 5.55
CA LEU A 47 -7.65 2.86 4.41
C LEU A 47 -6.88 1.58 4.12
N ILE A 48 -6.63 1.34 2.85
CA ILE A 48 -5.72 0.30 2.38
C ILE A 48 -4.45 0.95 1.87
N LEU A 49 -3.31 0.57 2.43
CA LEU A 49 -2.00 1.08 2.08
C LEU A 49 -1.26 0.00 1.29
N ASN A 50 -1.10 0.19 -0.01
CA ASN A 50 -0.36 -0.72 -0.86
C ASN A 50 1.07 -0.19 -1.06
N ILE A 51 2.06 -0.83 -0.42
CA ILE A 51 3.47 -0.46 -0.47
C ILE A 51 4.20 -1.46 -1.35
N PHE A 52 4.48 -1.08 -2.59
CA PHE A 52 4.79 -1.99 -3.69
C PHE A 52 5.98 -2.91 -3.49
N ASN A 53 6.98 -2.48 -2.75
CA ASN A 53 8.23 -3.21 -2.57
C ASN A 53 8.52 -3.50 -1.08
N TRP A 54 7.46 -3.47 -0.26
CA TRP A 54 7.62 -3.67 1.18
C TRP A 54 8.29 -5.01 1.50
N HIS A 55 9.15 -4.96 2.47
CA HIS A 55 9.82 -6.10 3.08
C HIS A 55 9.84 -5.92 4.60
N THR A 56 10.00 -7.00 5.36
CA THR A 56 9.98 -7.00 6.83
C THR A 56 11.02 -6.10 7.50
N THR A 57 12.02 -5.64 6.73
CA THR A 57 13.02 -4.65 7.16
C THR A 57 12.59 -3.20 6.99
N TRP A 58 11.44 -2.95 6.39
CA TRP A 58 10.89 -1.61 6.21
C TRP A 58 10.07 -1.20 7.42
N THR A 59 10.05 0.10 7.70
CA THR A 59 9.15 0.71 8.69
C THR A 59 8.05 1.44 7.98
N VAL A 60 6.80 1.19 8.38
CA VAL A 60 5.61 1.88 7.89
C VAL A 60 5.01 2.68 9.04
N GLU A 61 4.81 3.95 8.82
CA GLU A 61 4.27 4.88 9.81
C GLU A 61 3.11 5.67 9.21
N VAL A 62 2.16 6.00 10.05
CA VAL A 62 0.97 6.76 9.69
C VAL A 62 0.85 7.97 10.59
N GLN A 63 0.46 9.11 10.02
CA GLN A 63 0.11 10.32 10.73
C GLN A 63 -1.29 10.75 10.32
N GLU A 64 -2.21 10.88 11.27
CA GLU A 64 -3.54 11.42 11.09
C GLU A 64 -3.53 12.91 11.42
N ASP A 65 -3.88 13.74 10.46
CA ASP A 65 -3.84 15.21 10.57
C ASP A 65 -2.49 15.73 11.13
N ASN A 66 -2.53 16.39 12.28
CA ASN A 66 -1.34 16.91 12.97
C ASN A 66 -0.93 16.07 14.19
N ALA A 67 -1.44 14.84 14.31
CA ALA A 67 -1.07 13.93 15.39
C ALA A 67 0.40 13.45 15.27
N GLY A 68 0.89 12.75 16.27
CA GLY A 68 2.18 12.08 16.17
C GLY A 68 2.18 10.92 15.18
N TRP A 69 3.35 10.56 14.66
CA TRP A 69 3.54 9.39 13.85
C TRP A 69 3.30 8.10 14.66
N VAL A 70 2.57 7.18 14.08
CA VAL A 70 2.29 5.85 14.64
C VAL A 70 2.90 4.82 13.73
N THR A 71 3.80 4.00 14.26
CA THR A 71 4.39 2.88 13.52
C THR A 71 3.39 1.74 13.43
N LEU A 72 3.12 1.25 12.23
CA LEU A 72 2.30 0.07 12.03
C LEU A 72 3.12 -1.18 12.34
N PRO A 73 2.56 -2.17 13.07
CA PRO A 73 3.22 -3.45 13.28
C PRO A 73 3.49 -4.16 11.95
N SER A 74 4.57 -4.91 11.88
CA SER A 74 4.93 -5.69 10.68
C SER A 74 3.92 -6.80 10.34
N ASP A 75 3.09 -7.20 11.31
CA ASP A 75 2.00 -8.16 11.16
C ASP A 75 0.65 -7.53 10.77
N SER A 76 0.61 -6.20 10.62
CA SER A 76 -0.57 -5.45 10.15
C SER A 76 -0.85 -5.57 8.66
N ASN A 77 -0.04 -6.28 7.91
CA ASN A 77 -0.24 -6.51 6.49
C ASN A 77 -1.52 -7.31 6.24
N LEU A 78 -2.22 -6.92 5.20
CA LEU A 78 -3.45 -7.56 4.77
C LEU A 78 -3.14 -8.77 3.89
N ARG A 79 -3.36 -9.96 4.43
CA ARG A 79 -3.06 -11.22 3.71
C ARG A 79 -4.10 -11.59 2.66
N TYR A 80 -5.32 -11.11 2.80
CA TYR A 80 -6.48 -11.52 2.01
C TYR A 80 -7.19 -10.32 1.35
N GLU A 81 -6.44 -9.30 0.98
CA GLU A 81 -6.94 -8.15 0.25
C GLU A 81 -6.30 -8.10 -1.15
N MET A 82 -7.02 -7.59 -2.12
CA MET A 82 -6.51 -7.34 -3.47
C MET A 82 -6.29 -5.85 -3.70
N ASP A 83 -5.30 -5.51 -4.52
CA ASP A 83 -5.20 -4.16 -5.06
C ASP A 83 -6.47 -3.84 -5.86
N ARG A 84 -7.18 -2.79 -5.48
CA ARG A 84 -8.47 -2.42 -6.08
C ARG A 84 -8.37 -2.19 -7.58
N ARG A 85 -7.33 -1.53 -8.06
CA ARG A 85 -7.14 -1.27 -9.48
C ARG A 85 -6.85 -2.55 -10.27
N ALA A 86 -6.07 -3.45 -9.67
CA ALA A 86 -5.82 -4.76 -10.27
C ALA A 86 -7.11 -5.60 -10.33
N TYR A 87 -7.91 -5.56 -9.27
CA TYR A 87 -9.21 -6.23 -9.23
C TYR A 87 -10.16 -5.69 -10.28
N ASP A 88 -10.30 -4.38 -10.38
CA ASP A 88 -11.18 -3.74 -11.36
C ASP A 88 -10.70 -4.00 -12.81
N PHE A 89 -9.39 -4.03 -13.04
CA PHE A 89 -8.83 -4.39 -14.33
C PHE A 89 -9.15 -5.84 -14.73
N MET A 90 -9.07 -6.77 -13.79
CA MET A 90 -9.31 -8.20 -14.07
C MET A 90 -10.79 -8.53 -14.16
N PHE A 91 -11.64 -7.89 -13.37
CA PHE A 91 -13.04 -8.30 -13.18
C PHE A 91 -14.05 -7.17 -13.44
N GLY A 92 -13.63 -5.98 -13.85
CA GLY A 92 -14.51 -4.83 -14.06
C GLY A 92 -15.64 -5.10 -15.05
N ASP A 93 -15.37 -5.85 -16.12
CA ASP A 93 -16.35 -6.25 -17.12
C ASP A 93 -17.16 -7.51 -16.74
N THR A 94 -16.83 -8.13 -15.61
CA THR A 94 -17.55 -9.32 -15.12
C THR A 94 -18.80 -8.87 -14.37
N LYS A 95 -19.93 -9.54 -14.60
CA LYS A 95 -21.16 -9.27 -13.84
C LYS A 95 -20.92 -9.42 -12.34
N PRO A 96 -21.48 -8.53 -11.49
CA PRO A 96 -21.22 -8.53 -10.05
C PRO A 96 -21.39 -9.90 -9.37
N GLU A 97 -22.42 -10.64 -9.77
CA GLU A 97 -22.74 -11.96 -9.23
C GLU A 97 -21.71 -13.06 -9.59
N HIS A 98 -20.85 -12.80 -10.56
CA HIS A 98 -19.78 -13.71 -11.01
C HIS A 98 -18.38 -13.23 -10.63
N ARG A 99 -18.27 -12.10 -9.95
CA ARG A 99 -16.97 -11.62 -9.46
C ARG A 99 -16.52 -12.47 -8.28
N PRO A 100 -15.25 -12.84 -8.22
CA PRO A 100 -14.75 -13.55 -7.06
C PRO A 100 -14.89 -12.67 -5.81
N THR A 101 -15.19 -13.30 -4.70
CA THR A 101 -15.08 -12.63 -3.40
C THR A 101 -13.65 -12.20 -3.16
N ALA A 102 -13.46 -11.11 -2.42
CA ALA A 102 -12.18 -10.45 -2.23
C ALA A 102 -11.19 -11.19 -1.30
N GLU A 103 -11.31 -12.49 -1.20
CA GLU A 103 -10.35 -13.32 -0.47
C GLU A 103 -9.47 -14.07 -1.49
N PRO A 104 -8.38 -13.45 -1.97
CA PRO A 104 -7.43 -14.18 -2.79
C PRO A 104 -6.83 -15.30 -1.95
N GLU A 105 -6.68 -16.48 -2.53
CA GLU A 105 -6.04 -17.62 -1.87
C GLU A 105 -4.57 -17.36 -1.54
N SER A 106 -3.98 -16.31 -2.13
CA SER A 106 -2.57 -15.93 -1.94
C SER A 106 -2.41 -14.83 -0.91
N ASN A 107 -1.43 -14.98 -0.04
CA ASN A 107 -1.01 -13.93 0.88
C ASN A 107 -0.51 -12.70 0.11
N ASN A 108 -1.01 -11.54 0.48
CA ASN A 108 -0.53 -10.26 -0.01
C ASN A 108 0.27 -9.59 1.12
N ASP A 109 1.59 -9.68 1.07
CA ASP A 109 2.47 -9.30 2.18
C ASP A 109 2.82 -7.80 2.21
N HIS A 110 2.41 -7.03 1.20
CA HIS A 110 2.79 -5.61 1.05
C HIS A 110 1.61 -4.63 1.22
N MET A 111 0.46 -5.09 1.68
CA MET A 111 -0.70 -4.24 1.94
C MET A 111 -0.98 -4.15 3.44
N PHE A 112 -1.38 -2.94 3.87
CA PHE A 112 -1.69 -2.63 5.25
C PHE A 112 -3.08 -2.04 5.36
N TYR A 113 -3.72 -2.27 6.48
CA TYR A 113 -4.98 -1.64 6.85
C TYR A 113 -4.72 -0.60 7.95
N TYR A 114 -5.32 0.56 7.80
CA TYR A 114 -5.34 1.59 8.82
C TYR A 114 -6.75 2.13 8.98
N LYS A 115 -7.26 2.08 10.20
CA LYS A 115 -8.53 2.71 10.55
C LYS A 115 -8.26 4.03 11.26
N PRO A 116 -8.66 5.18 10.69
CA PRO A 116 -8.55 6.47 11.36
C PRO A 116 -9.28 6.48 12.70
N ALA A 117 -8.74 7.21 13.67
CA ALA A 117 -9.30 7.28 15.02
C ALA A 117 -10.63 8.05 15.06
N SER A 118 -10.84 8.96 14.12
CA SER A 118 -12.06 9.77 13.99
C SER A 118 -12.67 9.59 12.60
N GLU A 119 -13.99 9.56 12.52
CA GLU A 119 -14.71 9.61 11.24
C GLU A 119 -14.52 10.95 10.52
N SER A 120 -14.18 12.00 11.25
CA SER A 120 -13.91 13.35 10.73
C SER A 120 -12.42 13.65 10.53
N TRP A 121 -11.59 12.63 10.26
CA TRP A 121 -10.19 12.85 9.92
C TRP A 121 -10.07 13.71 8.64
N GLY A 122 -9.07 14.57 8.58
CA GLY A 122 -8.87 15.45 7.43
C GLY A 122 -7.88 14.86 6.42
N THR A 123 -6.71 14.48 6.90
CA THR A 123 -5.63 13.93 6.07
C THR A 123 -4.94 12.80 6.80
N VAL A 124 -4.69 11.71 6.10
CA VAL A 124 -3.79 10.65 6.57
C VAL A 124 -2.56 10.64 5.68
N THR A 125 -1.39 10.80 6.30
CA THR A 125 -0.09 10.72 5.64
C THR A 125 0.59 9.42 6.03
N VAL A 126 1.10 8.71 5.04
CA VAL A 126 1.83 7.44 5.21
C VAL A 126 3.29 7.67 4.84
N ARG A 127 4.18 7.16 5.66
CA ARG A 127 5.62 7.17 5.44
C ARG A 127 6.16 5.74 5.49
N ALA A 128 6.84 5.32 4.42
CA ALA A 128 7.51 4.03 4.36
C ALA A 128 9.01 4.25 4.20
N SER A 129 9.80 3.68 5.11
CA SER A 129 11.26 3.83 5.16
C SER A 129 11.92 2.47 4.93
N ASP A 130 12.85 2.41 4.00
CA ASP A 130 13.62 1.21 3.70
C ASP A 130 14.97 1.18 4.44
N PRO A 131 15.68 0.04 4.47
CA PRO A 131 16.98 -0.06 5.15
C PRO A 131 18.12 0.66 4.43
N TYR A 132 17.88 1.23 3.26
CA TYR A 132 18.88 1.96 2.46
C TYR A 132 18.82 3.48 2.68
N GLY A 133 17.91 3.95 3.55
CA GLY A 133 17.75 5.36 3.87
C GLY A 133 16.76 6.10 2.96
N ASN A 134 16.04 5.39 2.09
CA ASN A 134 14.96 6.02 1.34
C ASN A 134 13.72 6.15 2.20
N VAL A 135 13.03 7.28 2.05
CA VAL A 135 11.75 7.55 2.69
C VAL A 135 10.74 7.94 1.61
N TYR A 136 9.67 7.19 1.52
CA TYR A 136 8.58 7.43 0.59
C TYR A 136 7.36 7.91 1.38
N THR A 137 6.71 8.95 0.90
CA THR A 137 5.58 9.56 1.60
C THR A 137 4.43 9.79 0.63
N GLU A 138 3.23 9.46 1.05
CA GLU A 138 1.99 9.67 0.31
C GLU A 138 0.89 10.11 1.28
N SER A 139 -0.08 10.86 0.80
CA SER A 139 -1.19 11.35 1.63
C SER A 139 -2.53 11.17 0.94
N ILE A 140 -3.55 10.91 1.73
CA ILE A 140 -4.94 10.85 1.28
C ILE A 140 -5.78 11.79 2.15
N ARG A 141 -6.78 12.43 1.54
CA ARG A 141 -7.73 13.30 2.24
C ARG A 141 -9.08 12.61 2.35
N ASN A 142 -9.76 12.91 3.43
CA ASN A 142 -11.16 12.55 3.60
C ASN A 142 -12.01 13.55 2.78
N GLU A 143 -12.74 13.05 1.79
CA GLU A 143 -13.63 13.86 0.94
C GLU A 143 -15.05 13.88 1.50
#